data_12b1690166c25caba850b646fc3c3acd
#
_entry.id   12b1690166c25caba850b646fc3c3acd
#
_cell.length_a   1.000
_cell.length_b   1.000
_cell.length_c   1.000
_cell.angle_alpha   90.00
_cell.angle_beta   90.00
_cell.angle_gamma   90.00
#
_symmetry.space_group_name_H-M   'P 1'
#
loop_
_entity.id
_entity.type
_entity.pdbx_description
1 polymer ?
#
loop_
_entity_poly.entity_id
_entity_poly.type
_entity_poly.pdbx_seq_one_letter_code
_entity_poly.pdbx_strand_id
1 'polypeptide(L)'
;MTRVDIAIIGSGPAGLEAALTAKNRNKSIQIFGTKDLSNKMQVIDHPITNYLGLSNVTGKQMAEAFANQMHDAGIEITECKVTTVYAMGDYFALQLSNNEMVETESVILASGVVVGKPFKGESEFLGRGVSYCATCDAPLYKGKDVIVIGGSKEEESEAEFLGEVCNSVKYIPLYKGEIAFKHDNIVVVNEKPVEIKGMMKANTLVTDQNEYSTHCVFVLRAAQFPTQLVPGLQVEGNAVKVDREMKTNIPGIFAAGDIVGLPYQFIKSAGEGNIAAISAAAYVDQKLRNR
;
A
#
# COMPACT_ATOMS: atom_id res chain seq x y z
N MET A 1 -16.61 -17.92 -1.82
CA MET A 1 -16.04 -16.89 -0.93
C MET A 1 -17.14 -15.92 -0.55
N THR A 2 -17.25 -15.56 0.72
CA THR A 2 -18.26 -14.58 1.17
C THR A 2 -17.71 -13.19 0.85
N ARG A 3 -18.42 -12.43 0.00
CA ARG A 3 -18.07 -11.06 -0.34
C ARG A 3 -18.37 -10.14 0.86
N VAL A 4 -17.38 -9.32 1.27
CA VAL A 4 -17.59 -8.33 2.33
C VAL A 4 -18.18 -7.03 1.78
N ASP A 5 -18.87 -6.27 2.60
CA ASP A 5 -19.45 -4.99 2.21
C ASP A 5 -18.37 -3.96 1.89
N ILE A 6 -17.36 -3.84 2.75
CA ILE A 6 -16.31 -2.82 2.62
C ILE A 6 -14.94 -3.43 2.92
N ALA A 7 -14.04 -3.34 1.95
CA ALA A 7 -12.61 -3.59 2.16
C ALA A 7 -11.87 -2.28 2.46
N ILE A 8 -11.02 -2.28 3.48
CA ILE A 8 -10.26 -1.10 3.92
C ILE A 8 -8.78 -1.40 3.76
N ILE A 9 -8.06 -0.59 3.00
CA ILE A 9 -6.64 -0.79 2.71
C ILE A 9 -5.81 0.23 3.47
N GLY A 10 -5.18 -0.20 4.55
CA GLY A 10 -4.36 0.58 5.46
C GLY A 10 -4.86 0.55 6.90
N SER A 11 -3.95 0.34 7.85
CA SER A 11 -4.20 0.27 9.30
C SER A 11 -3.69 1.51 10.06
N GLY A 12 -3.60 2.66 9.38
CA GLY A 12 -3.38 3.95 10.01
C GLY A 12 -4.69 4.56 10.56
N PRO A 13 -4.63 5.76 11.18
CA PRO A 13 -5.80 6.39 11.80
C PRO A 13 -7.03 6.48 10.89
N ALA A 14 -6.84 6.74 9.60
CA ALA A 14 -7.95 6.78 8.63
C ALA A 14 -8.62 5.42 8.46
N GLY A 15 -7.83 4.36 8.26
CA GLY A 15 -8.39 3.01 8.08
C GLY A 15 -9.03 2.44 9.35
N LEU A 16 -8.43 2.70 10.52
CA LEU A 16 -8.97 2.25 11.80
C LEU A 16 -10.30 2.93 12.11
N GLU A 17 -10.38 4.26 11.94
CA GLU A 17 -11.63 4.99 12.14
C GLU A 17 -12.69 4.58 11.11
N ALA A 18 -12.28 4.36 9.86
CA ALA A 18 -13.19 3.82 8.84
C ALA A 18 -13.75 2.45 9.23
N ALA A 19 -12.93 1.56 9.80
CA ALA A 19 -13.35 0.24 10.25
C ALA A 19 -14.36 0.32 11.40
N LEU A 20 -14.08 1.15 12.41
CA LEU A 20 -15.00 1.40 13.53
C LEU A 20 -16.35 1.93 13.04
N THR A 21 -16.32 2.95 12.20
CA THR A 21 -17.52 3.60 11.69
C THR A 21 -18.34 2.64 10.81
N ALA A 22 -17.70 1.89 9.91
CA ALA A 22 -18.39 0.91 9.06
C ALA A 22 -19.03 -0.21 9.89
N LYS A 23 -18.34 -0.71 10.91
CA LYS A 23 -18.86 -1.73 11.83
C LYS A 23 -20.07 -1.19 12.62
N ASN A 24 -20.00 0.03 13.12
CA ASN A 24 -21.14 0.68 13.82
C ASN A 24 -22.35 0.89 12.89
N ARG A 25 -22.13 0.90 11.59
CA ARG A 25 -23.19 0.92 10.56
C ARG A 25 -23.61 -0.47 10.09
N ASN A 26 -23.28 -1.52 10.84
CA ASN A 26 -23.60 -2.92 10.56
C ASN A 26 -23.10 -3.40 9.18
N LYS A 27 -21.93 -2.95 8.75
CA LYS A 27 -21.29 -3.46 7.53
C LYS A 27 -20.30 -4.57 7.88
N SER A 28 -20.28 -5.62 7.05
CA SER A 28 -19.20 -6.58 7.06
C SER A 28 -17.94 -5.93 6.47
N ILE A 29 -16.82 -6.01 7.19
CA ILE A 29 -15.59 -5.34 6.81
C ILE A 29 -14.41 -6.32 6.78
N GLN A 30 -13.42 -6.00 5.96
CA GLN A 30 -12.09 -6.57 6.05
C GLN A 30 -11.06 -5.44 5.93
N ILE A 31 -10.22 -5.30 6.94
CA ILE A 31 -9.14 -4.30 6.96
C ILE A 31 -7.79 -4.98 6.73
N PHE A 32 -7.02 -4.43 5.80
CA PHE A 32 -5.69 -4.89 5.41
C PHE A 32 -4.63 -3.90 5.88
N GLY A 33 -3.58 -4.38 6.53
CA GLY A 33 -2.50 -3.53 7.01
C GLY A 33 -1.52 -4.29 7.89
N THR A 34 -0.78 -3.57 8.70
CA THR A 34 0.15 -4.14 9.71
C THR A 34 -0.51 -4.14 11.09
N LYS A 35 -0.25 -5.17 11.90
CA LYS A 35 -0.74 -5.25 13.28
C LYS A 35 -0.11 -4.20 14.19
N ASP A 36 1.10 -3.78 13.86
CA ASP A 36 1.77 -2.65 14.52
C ASP A 36 1.17 -1.29 14.15
N LEU A 37 0.08 -1.31 13.38
CA LEU A 37 -0.69 -0.18 12.85
C LEU A 37 0.14 0.65 11.86
N SER A 38 0.41 1.90 12.17
CA SER A 38 1.12 2.80 11.26
C SER A 38 2.60 2.91 11.64
N ASN A 39 3.51 2.62 10.71
CA ASN A 39 4.96 2.86 10.91
C ASN A 39 5.25 4.31 11.32
N LYS A 40 4.45 5.27 10.81
CA LYS A 40 4.55 6.68 11.16
C LYS A 40 4.30 6.93 12.65
N MET A 41 3.36 6.19 13.25
CA MET A 41 3.09 6.27 14.69
C MET A 41 4.22 5.65 15.51
N GLN A 42 4.83 4.56 15.04
CA GLN A 42 5.88 3.85 15.76
C GLN A 42 7.18 4.67 15.92
N VAL A 43 7.48 5.58 14.98
CA VAL A 43 8.71 6.37 14.97
C VAL A 43 8.61 7.72 15.66
N ILE A 44 7.38 8.15 16.06
CA ILE A 44 7.18 9.43 16.77
C ILE A 44 7.44 9.23 18.26
N ASP A 45 8.54 9.80 18.75
CA ASP A 45 9.01 9.73 20.14
C ASP A 45 8.65 10.99 20.97
N HIS A 46 8.30 12.09 20.31
CA HIS A 46 7.86 13.32 20.98
C HIS A 46 6.35 13.30 21.27
N PRO A 47 5.87 14.07 22.29
CA PRO A 47 4.47 14.11 22.65
C PRO A 47 3.58 14.65 21.53
N ILE A 48 2.49 13.93 21.23
CA ILE A 48 1.43 14.35 20.34
C ILE A 48 0.44 15.15 21.19
N THR A 49 0.30 16.44 20.88
CA THR A 49 -0.51 17.39 21.67
C THR A 49 -1.79 17.84 20.96
N ASN A 50 -1.94 17.51 19.68
CA ASN A 50 -3.00 18.01 18.81
C ASN A 50 -4.03 16.93 18.39
N TYR A 51 -4.14 15.82 19.14
CA TYR A 51 -5.18 14.82 18.95
C TYR A 51 -6.21 14.92 20.08
N LEU A 52 -7.42 15.39 19.76
CA LEU A 52 -8.47 15.56 20.75
C LEU A 52 -8.84 14.22 21.41
N GLY A 53 -8.85 14.17 22.73
CA GLY A 53 -9.09 12.96 23.51
C GLY A 53 -7.83 12.20 23.91
N LEU A 54 -6.68 12.43 23.25
CA LEU A 54 -5.39 11.86 23.62
C LEU A 54 -4.37 13.00 23.81
N SER A 55 -4.11 13.36 25.06
CA SER A 55 -3.21 14.47 25.42
C SER A 55 -1.83 13.94 25.79
N ASN A 56 -0.78 14.55 25.24
CA ASN A 56 0.63 14.26 25.58
C ASN A 56 1.03 12.78 25.47
N VAL A 57 0.50 12.06 24.50
CA VAL A 57 0.86 10.68 24.22
C VAL A 57 1.98 10.61 23.19
N THR A 58 2.87 9.63 23.31
CA THR A 58 3.81 9.27 22.23
C THR A 58 3.07 8.55 21.09
N GLY A 59 3.70 8.44 19.92
CA GLY A 59 3.12 7.68 18.81
C GLY A 59 2.82 6.22 19.19
N LYS A 60 3.69 5.57 19.99
CA LYS A 60 3.47 4.22 20.50
C LYS A 60 2.26 4.12 21.43
N GLN A 61 2.12 5.07 22.38
CA GLN A 61 0.97 5.09 23.28
C GLN A 61 -0.35 5.34 22.51
N MET A 62 -0.31 6.17 21.47
CA MET A 62 -1.47 6.36 20.59
C MET A 62 -1.79 5.07 19.83
N ALA A 63 -0.79 4.37 19.28
CA ALA A 63 -0.98 3.10 18.61
C ALA A 63 -1.58 2.04 19.53
N GLU A 64 -1.10 1.95 20.77
CA GLU A 64 -1.64 1.05 21.79
C GLU A 64 -3.11 1.37 22.12
N ALA A 65 -3.44 2.65 22.29
CA ALA A 65 -4.83 3.07 22.53
C ALA A 65 -5.75 2.66 21.36
N PHE A 66 -5.29 2.83 20.12
CA PHE A 66 -6.04 2.44 18.93
C PHE A 66 -6.17 0.92 18.81
N ALA A 67 -5.09 0.17 19.07
CA ALA A 67 -5.13 -1.29 19.05
C ALA A 67 -6.13 -1.85 20.07
N ASN A 68 -6.15 -1.32 21.29
CA ASN A 68 -7.11 -1.70 22.32
C ASN A 68 -8.54 -1.42 21.87
N GLN A 69 -8.80 -0.28 21.25
CA GLN A 69 -10.14 0.07 20.74
C GLN A 69 -10.58 -0.86 19.60
N MET A 70 -9.66 -1.26 18.69
CA MET A 70 -9.96 -2.26 17.66
C MET A 70 -10.29 -3.61 18.28
N HIS A 71 -9.52 -4.05 19.24
CA HIS A 71 -9.75 -5.31 19.97
C HIS A 71 -11.12 -5.30 20.64
N ASP A 72 -11.46 -4.26 21.41
CA ASP A 72 -12.75 -4.13 22.11
C ASP A 72 -13.93 -4.09 21.14
N ALA A 73 -13.72 -3.50 19.93
CA ALA A 73 -14.69 -3.53 18.88
C ALA A 73 -14.75 -4.86 18.12
N GLY A 74 -13.86 -5.83 18.41
CA GLY A 74 -13.76 -7.10 17.68
C GLY A 74 -13.41 -6.89 16.20
N ILE A 75 -12.48 -5.97 15.93
CA ILE A 75 -11.95 -5.71 14.59
C ILE A 75 -10.55 -6.30 14.48
N GLU A 76 -10.38 -7.24 13.58
CA GLU A 76 -9.11 -7.89 13.31
C GLU A 76 -8.46 -7.34 12.04
N ILE A 77 -7.16 -7.06 12.09
CA ILE A 77 -6.39 -6.59 10.94
C ILE A 77 -5.82 -7.81 10.21
N THR A 78 -6.15 -7.93 8.93
CA THR A 78 -5.56 -8.92 8.04
C THR A 78 -4.16 -8.44 7.63
N GLU A 79 -3.15 -9.16 8.10
CA GLU A 79 -1.74 -8.85 7.85
C GLU A 79 -1.32 -9.38 6.48
N CYS A 80 -1.81 -8.70 5.44
CA CYS A 80 -1.50 -9.01 4.05
C CYS A 80 -1.55 -7.74 3.21
N LYS A 81 -0.62 -7.58 2.28
CA LYS A 81 -0.56 -6.43 1.37
C LYS A 81 -1.55 -6.63 0.22
N VAL A 82 -2.40 -5.64 -0.03
CA VAL A 82 -3.20 -5.58 -1.25
C VAL A 82 -2.32 -5.01 -2.36
N THR A 83 -2.14 -5.75 -3.45
CA THR A 83 -1.28 -5.37 -4.57
C THR A 83 -2.03 -4.66 -5.68
N THR A 84 -3.30 -5.02 -5.91
CA THR A 84 -4.13 -4.39 -6.94
C THR A 84 -5.60 -4.49 -6.57
N VAL A 85 -6.36 -3.48 -6.95
CA VAL A 85 -7.83 -3.46 -6.87
C VAL A 85 -8.39 -3.41 -8.29
N TYR A 86 -9.17 -4.41 -8.65
CA TYR A 86 -9.84 -4.51 -9.95
C TYR A 86 -11.32 -4.14 -9.81
N ALA A 87 -11.79 -3.22 -10.66
CA ALA A 87 -13.21 -2.94 -10.82
C ALA A 87 -13.82 -4.00 -11.75
N MET A 88 -14.68 -4.86 -11.20
CA MET A 88 -15.29 -6.01 -11.90
C MET A 88 -16.74 -5.71 -12.36
N GLY A 89 -17.07 -4.44 -12.52
CA GLY A 89 -18.39 -3.97 -12.88
C GLY A 89 -19.26 -3.72 -11.63
N ASP A 90 -19.87 -4.74 -11.08
CA ASP A 90 -20.76 -4.65 -9.92
C ASP A 90 -20.09 -4.96 -8.56
N TYR A 91 -18.79 -5.25 -8.55
CA TYR A 91 -18.00 -5.49 -7.34
C TYR A 91 -16.53 -5.18 -7.58
N PHE A 92 -15.72 -5.26 -6.53
CA PHE A 92 -14.28 -5.12 -6.60
C PHE A 92 -13.61 -6.42 -6.19
N ALA A 93 -12.52 -6.75 -6.88
CA ALA A 93 -11.65 -7.86 -6.54
C ALA A 93 -10.28 -7.31 -6.13
N LEU A 94 -9.84 -7.64 -4.91
CA LEU A 94 -8.56 -7.26 -4.36
C LEU A 94 -7.59 -8.41 -4.53
N GLN A 95 -6.48 -8.19 -5.20
CA GLN A 95 -5.37 -9.13 -5.26
C GLN A 95 -4.46 -8.91 -4.05
N LEU A 96 -4.16 -9.98 -3.34
CA LEU A 96 -3.27 -9.97 -2.18
C LEU A 96 -1.85 -10.43 -2.58
N SER A 97 -0.86 -10.07 -1.78
CA SER A 97 0.54 -10.46 -2.00
C SER A 97 0.80 -11.98 -1.92
N ASN A 98 -0.09 -12.74 -1.28
CA ASN A 98 -0.07 -14.20 -1.25
C ASN A 98 -0.83 -14.86 -2.42
N ASN A 99 -1.18 -14.08 -3.46
CA ASN A 99 -1.98 -14.50 -4.63
C ASN A 99 -3.45 -14.85 -4.34
N GLU A 100 -3.94 -14.64 -3.14
CA GLU A 100 -5.36 -14.77 -2.86
C GLU A 100 -6.15 -13.58 -3.43
N MET A 101 -7.43 -13.84 -3.71
CA MET A 101 -8.38 -12.82 -4.16
C MET A 101 -9.47 -12.62 -3.13
N VAL A 102 -9.80 -11.37 -2.83
CA VAL A 102 -10.89 -11.00 -1.92
C VAL A 102 -11.90 -10.15 -2.68
N GLU A 103 -13.17 -10.49 -2.59
CA GLU A 103 -14.25 -9.72 -3.21
C GLU A 103 -14.92 -8.78 -2.21
N THR A 104 -15.30 -7.59 -2.67
CA THR A 104 -15.98 -6.58 -1.85
C THR A 104 -16.93 -5.73 -2.69
N GLU A 105 -17.96 -5.18 -2.02
CA GLU A 105 -18.90 -4.25 -2.67
C GLU A 105 -18.34 -2.83 -2.80
N SER A 106 -17.43 -2.43 -1.89
CA SER A 106 -16.81 -1.10 -1.84
C SER A 106 -15.40 -1.16 -1.27
N VAL A 107 -14.56 -0.18 -1.60
CA VAL A 107 -13.17 -0.08 -1.14
C VAL A 107 -12.89 1.28 -0.53
N ILE A 108 -12.20 1.31 0.62
CA ILE A 108 -11.65 2.53 1.23
C ILE A 108 -10.13 2.46 1.17
N LEU A 109 -9.50 3.39 0.46
CA LEU A 109 -8.06 3.54 0.37
C LEU A 109 -7.57 4.42 1.53
N ALA A 110 -6.80 3.84 2.45
CA ALA A 110 -6.26 4.52 3.64
C ALA A 110 -4.77 4.21 3.83
N SER A 111 -4.04 3.91 2.75
CA SER A 111 -2.66 3.42 2.76
C SER A 111 -1.60 4.48 3.09
N GLY A 112 -2.02 5.73 3.33
CA GLY A 112 -1.11 6.82 3.68
C GLY A 112 -0.35 7.39 2.48
N VAL A 113 0.79 8.06 2.74
CA VAL A 113 1.60 8.70 1.70
C VAL A 113 2.73 7.81 1.27
N VAL A 114 2.91 7.70 -0.04
CA VAL A 114 4.15 7.17 -0.63
C VAL A 114 5.20 8.28 -0.65
N VAL A 115 6.33 8.03 -0.02
CA VAL A 115 7.46 8.97 -0.06
C VAL A 115 8.21 8.80 -1.38
N GLY A 116 8.35 9.89 -2.12
CA GLY A 116 9.09 9.92 -3.39
C GLY A 116 8.19 10.03 -4.61
N LYS A 117 8.84 10.07 -5.77
CA LYS A 117 8.19 10.02 -7.09
C LYS A 117 8.56 8.69 -7.75
N PRO A 118 7.73 8.17 -8.68
CA PRO A 118 8.15 7.08 -9.52
C PRO A 118 9.45 7.42 -10.25
N PHE A 119 10.32 6.44 -10.42
CA PHE A 119 11.50 6.61 -11.27
C PHE A 119 11.04 6.85 -12.72
N LYS A 120 11.83 7.57 -13.48
CA LYS A 120 11.57 7.73 -14.91
C LYS A 120 11.52 6.35 -15.57
N GLY A 121 10.49 6.08 -16.38
CA GLY A 121 10.24 4.77 -17.00
C GLY A 121 9.53 3.76 -16.11
N GLU A 122 9.44 3.95 -14.80
CA GLU A 122 8.84 2.99 -13.85
C GLU A 122 7.37 2.67 -14.22
N SER A 123 6.54 3.69 -14.34
CA SER A 123 5.12 3.52 -14.70
C SER A 123 4.92 3.08 -16.15
N GLU A 124 5.80 3.51 -17.05
CA GLU A 124 5.74 3.14 -18.46
C GLU A 124 5.94 1.64 -18.68
N PHE A 125 6.88 1.05 -17.95
CA PHE A 125 7.24 -0.36 -18.11
C PHE A 125 6.59 -1.29 -17.08
N LEU A 126 5.64 -0.81 -16.27
CA LEU A 126 4.91 -1.66 -15.33
C LEU A 126 4.20 -2.82 -16.07
N GLY A 127 4.40 -4.06 -15.57
CA GLY A 127 3.95 -5.29 -16.23
C GLY A 127 4.75 -5.67 -17.49
N ARG A 128 5.73 -4.84 -17.88
CA ARG A 128 6.61 -5.07 -19.02
C ARG A 128 8.08 -4.93 -18.61
N GLY A 129 8.50 -5.70 -17.60
CA GLY A 129 9.85 -5.67 -17.04
C GLY A 129 10.03 -4.71 -15.85
N VAL A 130 8.95 -4.14 -15.34
CA VAL A 130 8.87 -3.53 -14.01
C VAL A 130 7.76 -4.23 -13.23
N SER A 131 8.02 -4.55 -11.98
CA SER A 131 7.06 -5.18 -11.05
C SER A 131 7.10 -4.52 -9.68
N TYR A 132 5.98 -4.58 -8.96
CA TYR A 132 5.83 -4.12 -7.58
C TYR A 132 5.58 -5.26 -6.58
N CYS A 133 5.55 -6.51 -7.07
CA CYS A 133 5.25 -7.67 -6.26
C CYS A 133 6.20 -8.81 -6.63
N ALA A 134 7.16 -9.12 -5.77
CA ALA A 134 8.07 -10.22 -6.00
C ALA A 134 7.32 -11.56 -6.03
N THR A 135 6.49 -11.83 -5.04
CA THR A 135 5.71 -13.07 -4.94
C THR A 135 4.83 -13.31 -6.17
N CYS A 136 4.21 -12.24 -6.74
CA CYS A 136 3.32 -12.37 -7.89
C CYS A 136 4.08 -12.73 -9.17
N ASP A 137 5.20 -12.07 -9.41
CA ASP A 137 5.86 -12.06 -10.72
C ASP A 137 7.18 -12.86 -10.77
N ALA A 138 7.77 -13.27 -9.65
CA ALA A 138 9.00 -14.05 -9.62
C ALA A 138 8.97 -15.30 -10.52
N PRO A 139 7.86 -16.05 -10.63
CA PRO A 139 7.80 -17.22 -11.52
C PRO A 139 8.08 -16.89 -12.99
N LEU A 140 7.76 -15.67 -13.46
CA LEU A 140 8.02 -15.20 -14.82
C LEU A 140 9.52 -14.96 -15.10
N TYR A 141 10.29 -14.79 -14.03
CA TYR A 141 11.72 -14.46 -14.08
C TYR A 141 12.60 -15.56 -13.51
N LYS A 142 12.09 -16.77 -13.41
CA LYS A 142 12.85 -17.94 -12.95
C LYS A 142 14.13 -18.13 -13.79
N GLY A 143 15.28 -18.20 -13.10
CA GLY A 143 16.60 -18.38 -13.70
C GLY A 143 17.11 -17.16 -14.51
N LYS A 144 16.50 -15.99 -14.33
CA LYS A 144 16.91 -14.73 -14.99
C LYS A 144 17.57 -13.77 -13.99
N ASP A 145 18.26 -12.77 -14.54
CA ASP A 145 18.91 -11.72 -13.74
C ASP A 145 17.90 -10.60 -13.51
N VAL A 146 17.73 -10.21 -12.25
CA VAL A 146 16.78 -9.19 -11.86
C VAL A 146 17.42 -8.13 -10.96
N ILE A 147 16.78 -6.98 -10.87
CA ILE A 147 17.18 -5.90 -9.96
C ILE A 147 16.02 -5.66 -9.00
N VAL A 148 16.34 -5.48 -7.71
CA VAL A 148 15.39 -5.09 -6.67
C VAL A 148 15.77 -3.72 -6.16
N ILE A 149 14.84 -2.80 -6.18
CA ILE A 149 14.94 -1.51 -5.49
C ILE A 149 14.09 -1.62 -4.23
N GLY A 150 14.74 -1.74 -3.07
CA GLY A 150 14.09 -1.92 -1.77
C GLY A 150 13.86 -0.61 -1.04
N GLY A 151 12.63 -0.27 -0.74
CA GLY A 151 12.25 0.98 -0.07
C GLY A 151 12.47 0.98 1.44
N SER A 152 12.50 -0.20 2.06
CA SER A 152 12.66 -0.39 3.49
C SER A 152 13.30 -1.73 3.81
N LYS A 153 13.60 -1.98 5.09
CA LYS A 153 14.22 -3.23 5.55
C LYS A 153 13.30 -4.45 5.37
N GLU A 154 12.01 -4.25 5.47
CA GLU A 154 11.01 -5.30 5.29
C GLU A 154 11.08 -5.93 3.90
N GLU A 155 11.51 -5.16 2.90
CA GLU A 155 11.64 -5.63 1.51
C GLU A 155 12.88 -6.54 1.29
N GLU A 156 13.77 -6.69 2.27
CA GLU A 156 14.88 -7.63 2.21
C GLU A 156 14.39 -9.09 2.09
N SER A 157 13.27 -9.43 2.74
CA SER A 157 12.67 -10.75 2.65
C SER A 157 12.17 -11.10 1.24
N GLU A 158 11.67 -10.11 0.51
CA GLU A 158 11.26 -10.28 -0.89
C GLU A 158 12.48 -10.47 -1.82
N ALA A 159 13.60 -9.81 -1.50
CA ALA A 159 14.84 -10.03 -2.24
C ALA A 159 15.42 -11.42 -1.98
N GLU A 160 15.36 -11.94 -0.76
CA GLU A 160 15.72 -13.33 -0.42
C GLU A 160 14.90 -14.32 -1.24
N PHE A 161 13.57 -14.15 -1.29
CA PHE A 161 12.70 -14.98 -2.10
C PHE A 161 13.06 -14.93 -3.59
N LEU A 162 13.39 -13.74 -4.12
CA LEU A 162 13.89 -13.62 -5.50
C LEU A 162 15.24 -14.32 -5.70
N GLY A 163 16.10 -14.34 -4.69
CA GLY A 163 17.35 -15.10 -4.69
C GLY A 163 17.15 -16.61 -4.86
N GLU A 164 16.06 -17.16 -4.31
CA GLU A 164 15.71 -18.58 -4.49
C GLU A 164 15.24 -18.91 -5.91
N VAL A 165 14.62 -17.96 -6.60
CA VAL A 165 13.95 -18.18 -7.89
C VAL A 165 14.80 -17.76 -9.07
N CYS A 166 15.52 -16.64 -8.95
CA CYS A 166 16.25 -15.97 -10.02
C CYS A 166 17.71 -16.44 -10.10
N ASN A 167 18.36 -16.21 -11.25
CA ASN A 167 19.78 -16.51 -11.43
C ASN A 167 20.68 -15.58 -10.62
N SER A 168 20.39 -14.26 -10.66
CA SER A 168 21.07 -13.25 -9.85
C SER A 168 20.13 -12.12 -9.49
N VAL A 169 20.38 -11.51 -8.33
CA VAL A 169 19.65 -10.36 -7.83
C VAL A 169 20.62 -9.23 -7.50
N LYS A 170 20.42 -8.05 -8.08
CA LYS A 170 21.09 -6.84 -7.59
C LYS A 170 20.10 -6.09 -6.69
N TYR A 171 20.43 -5.94 -5.42
CA TYR A 171 19.62 -5.24 -4.45
C TYR A 171 20.10 -3.81 -4.24
N ILE A 172 19.26 -2.83 -4.49
CA ILE A 172 19.54 -1.40 -4.33
C ILE A 172 18.67 -0.85 -3.19
N PRO A 173 19.22 -0.64 -1.99
CA PRO A 173 18.46 -0.10 -0.87
C PRO A 173 18.25 1.41 -1.01
N LEU A 174 17.05 1.88 -0.72
CA LEU A 174 16.71 3.31 -0.59
C LEU A 174 16.79 3.79 0.87
N TYR A 175 17.23 2.95 1.78
CA TYR A 175 17.37 3.20 3.22
C TYR A 175 18.81 2.95 3.67
N LYS A 176 19.12 3.33 4.89
CA LYS A 176 20.43 3.12 5.51
C LYS A 176 20.33 1.99 6.53
N GLY A 177 21.31 1.14 6.59
CA GLY A 177 21.40 0.05 7.56
C GLY A 177 22.40 -1.00 7.12
N GLU A 178 22.63 -1.96 7.99
CA GLU A 178 23.40 -3.15 7.69
C GLU A 178 22.51 -4.13 6.95
N ILE A 179 22.92 -4.58 5.77
CA ILE A 179 22.16 -5.46 4.88
C ILE A 179 22.98 -6.72 4.67
N ALA A 180 22.40 -7.86 5.00
CA ALA A 180 23.04 -9.16 4.81
C ALA A 180 22.00 -10.15 4.29
N PHE A 181 22.33 -10.81 3.19
CA PHE A 181 21.52 -11.84 2.56
C PHE A 181 22.11 -13.23 2.79
N LYS A 182 21.24 -14.24 2.83
CA LYS A 182 21.64 -15.65 2.96
C LYS A 182 22.08 -16.26 1.63
N HIS A 183 21.58 -15.71 0.52
CA HIS A 183 21.86 -16.20 -0.82
C HIS A 183 23.03 -15.46 -1.46
N ASP A 184 24.07 -16.20 -1.88
CA ASP A 184 25.29 -15.66 -2.48
C ASP A 184 25.04 -14.99 -3.85
N ASN A 185 23.92 -15.27 -4.50
CA ASN A 185 23.53 -14.65 -5.77
C ASN A 185 22.83 -13.30 -5.61
N ILE A 186 22.71 -12.77 -4.39
CA ILE A 186 22.20 -11.43 -4.10
C ILE A 186 23.37 -10.49 -3.81
N VAL A 187 23.52 -9.47 -4.63
CA VAL A 187 24.60 -8.46 -4.49
C VAL A 187 23.98 -7.11 -4.15
N VAL A 188 24.42 -6.52 -3.03
CA VAL A 188 24.01 -5.16 -2.64
C VAL A 188 24.76 -4.14 -3.47
N VAL A 189 24.01 -3.21 -4.08
CA VAL A 189 24.53 -2.10 -4.89
C VAL A 189 24.14 -0.79 -4.23
N ASN A 190 25.13 -0.07 -3.68
CA ASN A 190 24.92 1.20 -2.98
C ASN A 190 24.96 2.40 -3.95
N GLU A 191 24.03 2.45 -4.87
CA GLU A 191 23.89 3.51 -5.88
C GLU A 191 22.45 4.03 -5.90
N LYS A 192 22.24 5.22 -6.47
CA LYS A 192 20.90 5.82 -6.54
C LYS A 192 20.24 5.49 -7.87
N PRO A 193 19.07 4.82 -7.87
CA PRO A 193 18.30 4.64 -9.09
C PRO A 193 17.86 5.99 -9.69
N VAL A 194 17.95 6.13 -11.00
CA VAL A 194 17.62 7.35 -11.74
C VAL A 194 16.52 7.10 -12.77
N GLU A 195 16.71 6.08 -13.62
CA GLU A 195 15.81 5.82 -14.74
C GLU A 195 15.77 4.32 -15.07
N ILE A 196 14.59 3.84 -15.44
CA ILE A 196 14.39 2.52 -16.02
C ILE A 196 14.19 2.71 -17.52
N LYS A 197 15.02 2.04 -18.33
CA LYS A 197 15.02 2.14 -19.80
C LYS A 197 14.62 0.82 -20.45
N GLY A 198 14.10 0.93 -21.65
CA GLY A 198 13.76 -0.18 -22.53
C GLY A 198 13.12 0.29 -23.82
N MET A 199 12.76 -0.64 -24.68
CA MET A 199 11.96 -0.34 -25.90
C MET A 199 10.52 -0.86 -25.70
N MET A 200 10.28 -2.14 -25.91
CA MET A 200 8.97 -2.78 -25.68
C MET A 200 8.79 -3.21 -24.21
N LYS A 201 9.88 -3.50 -23.52
CA LYS A 201 9.95 -3.88 -22.11
C LYS A 201 11.17 -3.25 -21.46
N ALA A 202 11.15 -3.07 -20.15
CA ALA A 202 12.33 -2.67 -19.40
C ALA A 202 13.43 -3.71 -19.52
N ASN A 203 14.65 -3.25 -19.75
CA ASN A 203 15.84 -4.11 -19.85
C ASN A 203 17.09 -3.48 -19.23
N THR A 204 17.00 -2.25 -18.73
CA THR A 204 18.14 -1.52 -18.16
C THR A 204 17.67 -0.64 -17.01
N LEU A 205 18.38 -0.72 -15.89
CA LEU A 205 18.31 0.26 -14.81
C LEU A 205 19.52 1.18 -14.89
N VAL A 206 19.27 2.47 -14.91
CA VAL A 206 20.31 3.52 -14.81
C VAL A 206 20.36 4.01 -13.38
N THR A 207 21.55 4.06 -12.82
CA THR A 207 21.84 4.68 -11.53
C THR A 207 22.64 5.97 -11.71
N ASP A 208 23.01 6.61 -10.62
CA ASP A 208 23.89 7.78 -10.61
C ASP A 208 25.34 7.44 -10.98
N GLN A 209 25.72 6.16 -11.09
CA GLN A 209 27.07 5.72 -11.35
C GLN A 209 27.19 4.77 -12.55
N ASN A 210 26.18 3.90 -12.77
CA ASN A 210 26.26 2.83 -13.75
C ASN A 210 24.93 2.58 -14.49
N GLU A 211 25.01 1.75 -15.52
CA GLU A 211 23.85 1.14 -16.19
C GLU A 211 23.90 -0.38 -16.01
N TYR A 212 22.80 -0.97 -15.59
CA TYR A 212 22.68 -2.40 -15.35
C TYR A 212 21.66 -3.03 -16.27
N SER A 213 22.06 -4.01 -17.07
CA SER A 213 21.14 -4.84 -17.83
C SER A 213 20.38 -5.78 -16.91
N THR A 214 19.08 -5.97 -17.18
CA THR A 214 18.19 -6.80 -16.35
C THR A 214 17.02 -7.33 -17.16
N HIS A 215 16.39 -8.39 -16.67
CA HIS A 215 15.12 -8.87 -17.22
C HIS A 215 13.91 -8.27 -16.53
N CYS A 216 14.07 -7.83 -15.27
CA CYS A 216 13.04 -7.13 -14.50
C CYS A 216 13.65 -6.22 -13.45
N VAL A 217 13.01 -5.09 -13.20
CA VAL A 217 13.24 -4.23 -12.04
C VAL A 217 12.05 -4.38 -11.10
N PHE A 218 12.26 -5.03 -9.96
CA PHE A 218 11.29 -5.07 -8.88
C PHE A 218 11.45 -3.81 -8.03
N VAL A 219 10.43 -2.94 -8.03
CA VAL A 219 10.43 -1.71 -7.24
C VAL A 219 9.54 -1.93 -6.02
N LEU A 220 10.16 -2.38 -4.94
CA LEU A 220 9.45 -2.76 -3.71
C LEU A 220 9.42 -1.59 -2.74
N ARG A 221 8.22 -1.19 -2.35
CA ARG A 221 7.97 -0.09 -1.42
C ARG A 221 6.91 -0.49 -0.40
N ALA A 222 7.03 0.01 0.82
CA ALA A 222 6.04 -0.21 1.88
C ALA A 222 4.64 0.27 1.48
N ALA A 223 4.55 1.36 0.72
CA ALA A 223 3.30 1.86 0.16
C ALA A 223 3.40 1.99 -1.37
N GLN A 224 2.33 1.63 -2.07
CA GLN A 224 2.21 1.74 -3.52
C GLN A 224 1.58 3.08 -3.90
N PHE A 225 1.95 3.61 -5.07
CA PHE A 225 1.24 4.77 -5.61
C PHE A 225 -0.24 4.43 -5.85
N PRO A 226 -1.15 5.36 -5.54
CA PRO A 226 -2.59 5.09 -5.65
C PRO A 226 -3.02 4.59 -7.04
N THR A 227 -2.42 5.12 -8.10
CA THR A 227 -2.69 4.73 -9.50
C THR A 227 -2.18 3.34 -9.87
N GLN A 228 -1.24 2.80 -9.08
CA GLN A 228 -0.73 1.44 -9.22
C GLN A 228 -1.65 0.46 -8.49
N LEU A 229 -2.10 0.87 -7.29
CA LEU A 229 -3.03 0.07 -6.49
C LEU A 229 -4.40 -0.03 -7.19
N VAL A 230 -4.88 1.08 -7.77
CA VAL A 230 -6.18 1.16 -8.45
C VAL A 230 -5.99 1.76 -9.85
N PRO A 231 -5.97 0.94 -10.91
CA PRO A 231 -5.90 1.43 -12.28
C PRO A 231 -7.05 2.40 -12.62
N GLY A 232 -6.72 3.53 -13.22
CA GLY A 232 -7.70 4.54 -13.61
C GLY A 232 -8.10 5.54 -12.51
N LEU A 233 -7.52 5.44 -11.31
CA LEU A 233 -7.74 6.39 -10.24
C LEU A 233 -7.16 7.77 -10.58
N GLN A 234 -7.95 8.83 -10.37
CA GLN A 234 -7.49 10.20 -10.58
C GLN A 234 -6.69 10.70 -9.38
N VAL A 235 -5.54 11.29 -9.67
CA VAL A 235 -4.65 11.90 -8.66
C VAL A 235 -4.31 13.34 -9.04
N GLU A 236 -4.01 14.15 -8.02
CA GLU A 236 -3.41 15.48 -8.16
C GLU A 236 -2.03 15.45 -7.49
N GLY A 237 -0.98 15.47 -8.29
CA GLY A 237 0.36 15.09 -7.81
C GLY A 237 0.39 13.63 -7.36
N ASN A 238 0.70 13.39 -6.08
CA ASN A 238 0.70 12.06 -5.47
C ASN A 238 -0.57 11.79 -4.63
N ALA A 239 -1.48 12.76 -4.52
CA ALA A 239 -2.69 12.64 -3.73
C ALA A 239 -3.87 12.13 -4.56
N VAL A 240 -4.68 11.25 -4.01
CA VAL A 240 -5.93 10.81 -4.62
C VAL A 240 -6.93 11.97 -4.61
N LYS A 241 -7.50 12.28 -5.77
CA LYS A 241 -8.54 13.29 -5.88
C LYS A 241 -9.85 12.76 -5.33
N VAL A 242 -10.39 13.44 -4.32
CA VAL A 242 -11.69 13.11 -3.71
C VAL A 242 -12.57 14.35 -3.59
N ASP A 243 -13.86 14.12 -3.46
CA ASP A 243 -14.82 15.15 -3.07
C ASP A 243 -14.95 15.28 -1.54
N ARG A 244 -15.92 16.09 -1.07
CA ARG A 244 -16.15 16.28 0.38
C ARG A 244 -16.69 15.03 1.09
N GLU A 245 -17.20 14.08 0.35
CA GLU A 245 -17.70 12.78 0.84
C GLU A 245 -16.64 11.67 0.71
N MET A 246 -15.38 12.05 0.44
CA MET A 246 -14.25 11.15 0.23
C MET A 246 -14.43 10.19 -0.98
N LYS A 247 -15.30 10.53 -1.91
CA LYS A 247 -15.53 9.76 -3.14
C LYS A 247 -14.43 10.05 -4.16
N THR A 248 -13.92 9.00 -4.78
CA THR A 248 -13.00 9.12 -5.92
C THR A 248 -13.77 9.22 -7.24
N ASN A 249 -13.06 9.28 -8.36
CA ASN A 249 -13.65 9.20 -9.70
C ASN A 249 -14.23 7.82 -10.04
N ILE A 250 -13.94 6.79 -9.25
CA ILE A 250 -14.43 5.42 -9.47
C ILE A 250 -15.56 5.16 -8.46
N PRO A 251 -16.83 5.01 -8.91
CA PRO A 251 -17.96 4.76 -8.01
C PRO A 251 -17.73 3.52 -7.14
N GLY A 252 -17.90 3.64 -5.83
CA GLY A 252 -17.65 2.58 -4.86
C GLY A 252 -16.22 2.52 -4.31
N ILE A 253 -15.30 3.36 -4.83
CA ILE A 253 -13.97 3.55 -4.25
C ILE A 253 -13.90 4.90 -3.56
N PHE A 254 -13.46 4.88 -2.30
CA PHE A 254 -13.26 6.05 -1.44
C PHE A 254 -11.79 6.12 -1.03
N ALA A 255 -11.31 7.31 -0.65
CA ALA A 255 -9.97 7.46 -0.12
C ALA A 255 -9.95 8.45 1.05
N ALA A 256 -9.10 8.19 2.05
CA ALA A 256 -9.05 9.00 3.27
C ALA A 256 -7.66 9.00 3.90
N GLY A 257 -7.33 10.05 4.63
CA GLY A 257 -6.07 10.22 5.33
C GLY A 257 -5.00 10.86 4.46
N ASP A 258 -3.75 10.55 4.75
CA ASP A 258 -2.61 11.20 4.09
C ASP A 258 -2.56 10.92 2.57
N ILE A 259 -3.20 9.84 2.11
CA ILE A 259 -3.29 9.50 0.67
C ILE A 259 -4.05 10.55 -0.15
N VAL A 260 -4.93 11.34 0.47
CA VAL A 260 -5.68 12.41 -0.19
C VAL A 260 -5.03 13.78 -0.04
N GLY A 261 -3.80 13.85 0.49
CA GLY A 261 -3.00 15.06 0.55
C GLY A 261 -3.00 15.77 1.90
N LEU A 262 -2.39 16.95 1.88
CA LEU A 262 -2.19 17.80 3.09
C LEU A 262 -3.50 18.28 3.72
N PRO A 263 -3.47 18.58 5.06
CA PRO A 263 -2.35 18.42 5.99
C PRO A 263 -2.19 16.98 6.48
N TYR A 264 -0.94 16.54 6.75
CA TYR A 264 -0.66 15.20 7.26
C TYR A 264 -0.78 15.19 8.79
N GLN A 265 -2.00 15.01 9.28
CA GLN A 265 -2.32 15.00 10.71
C GLN A 265 -3.17 13.78 11.07
N PHE A 266 -2.90 13.17 12.21
CA PHE A 266 -3.64 11.99 12.67
C PHE A 266 -5.13 12.25 12.83
N ILE A 267 -5.50 13.42 13.42
CA ILE A 267 -6.90 13.78 13.62
C ILE A 267 -7.65 14.03 12.30
N LYS A 268 -6.99 14.68 11.32
CA LYS A 268 -7.55 14.85 9.97
C LYS A 268 -7.77 13.49 9.31
N SER A 269 -6.78 12.61 9.39
CA SER A 269 -6.86 11.28 8.81
C SER A 269 -8.02 10.46 9.42
N ALA A 270 -8.19 10.49 10.74
CA ALA A 270 -9.31 9.84 11.40
C ALA A 270 -10.65 10.43 10.95
N GLY A 271 -10.78 11.77 10.93
CA GLY A 271 -12.01 12.44 10.50
C GLY A 271 -12.41 12.08 9.05
N GLU A 272 -11.45 12.03 8.14
CA GLU A 272 -11.71 11.60 6.75
C GLU A 272 -12.06 10.12 6.66
N GLY A 273 -11.44 9.25 7.48
CA GLY A 273 -11.79 7.83 7.59
C GLY A 273 -13.26 7.63 7.98
N ASN A 274 -13.74 8.41 8.95
CA ASN A 274 -15.14 8.43 9.35
C ASN A 274 -16.06 8.80 8.17
N ILE A 275 -15.74 9.90 7.46
CA ILE A 275 -16.55 10.36 6.32
C ILE A 275 -16.56 9.28 5.20
N ALA A 276 -15.40 8.73 4.86
CA ALA A 276 -15.28 7.68 3.85
C ALA A 276 -16.13 6.45 4.17
N ALA A 277 -16.13 6.03 5.43
CA ALA A 277 -16.93 4.88 5.87
C ALA A 277 -18.45 5.14 5.82
N ILE A 278 -18.88 6.34 6.21
CA ILE A 278 -20.30 6.73 6.09
C ILE A 278 -20.73 6.70 4.62
N SER A 279 -19.90 7.25 3.72
CA SER A 279 -20.17 7.30 2.29
C SER A 279 -20.14 5.91 1.64
N ALA A 280 -19.18 5.06 2.01
CA ALA A 280 -19.09 3.69 1.55
C ALA A 280 -20.30 2.84 2.00
N ALA A 281 -20.71 2.98 3.27
CA ALA A 281 -21.89 2.30 3.79
C ALA A 281 -23.17 2.72 3.04
N ALA A 282 -23.35 4.00 2.77
CA ALA A 282 -24.47 4.51 2.00
C ALA A 282 -24.48 3.98 0.55
N TYR A 283 -23.30 3.92 -0.08
CA TYR A 283 -23.12 3.34 -1.42
C TYR A 283 -23.55 1.85 -1.45
N VAL A 284 -23.08 1.06 -0.49
CA VAL A 284 -23.43 -0.36 -0.37
C VAL A 284 -24.94 -0.53 -0.15
N ASP A 285 -25.55 0.26 0.76
CA ASP A 285 -26.98 0.20 1.03
C ASP A 285 -27.83 0.53 -0.21
N GLN A 286 -27.43 1.55 -0.97
CA GLN A 286 -28.11 1.90 -2.22
C GLN A 286 -28.00 0.79 -3.26
N LYS A 287 -26.82 0.22 -3.40
CA LYS A 287 -26.55 -0.85 -4.35
C LYS A 287 -27.35 -2.12 -4.04
N LEU A 288 -27.44 -2.50 -2.75
CA LEU A 288 -28.20 -3.67 -2.33
C LEU A 288 -29.74 -3.48 -2.51
N ARG A 289 -30.25 -2.24 -2.41
CA ARG A 289 -31.67 -1.95 -2.68
C ARG A 289 -32.01 -2.02 -4.16
N ASN A 290 -31.04 -1.85 -5.05
CA ASN A 290 -31.25 -1.84 -6.50
C ASN A 290 -31.00 -3.23 -7.14
N ARG A 291 -30.63 -4.23 -6.35
CA ARG A 291 -30.56 -5.65 -6.72
C ARG A 291 -31.87 -6.35 -6.45
#